data_2f755234d3665707213073ddd87f6128
#
_entry.id   2f755234d3665707213073ddd87f6128
#
_cell.length_a   1.000
_cell.length_b   1.000
_cell.length_c   1.000
_cell.angle_alpha   90.00
_cell.angle_beta   90.00
_cell.angle_gamma   90.00
#
_symmetry.space_group_name_H-M   'P 1'
#
loop_
_entity.id
_entity.type
_entity.pdbx_description
1 polymer ?
#
loop_
_entity_poly.entity_id
_entity_poly.type
_entity_poly.pdbx_seq_one_letter_code
_entity_poly.pdbx_strand_id
1 'polypeptide(L)'
;MLFRSIERKPIKWLIVVLIAASIHITAILMFFIYFVCNLKCSWKLVGVYFIIAVVLLFAYEPLFNLVGALKQDEVDTSDVYMSTQVNLLRVAVQCVPIVLLLFVNQDEINNDADTRFLFNICLLNAAIAIAAMNSAYLSRFCIYTACFQILMYPKILSKMRGNNRLLFTILLLLCYAIFWAYEVGNSASISNFRWIFNYL
;
A
#
# COMPACT_ATOMS: atom_id res chain seq x y z
N MET A 1 -11.12 0.25 -17.73
CA MET A 1 -12.52 -0.18 -17.87
C MET A 1 -13.07 -0.90 -16.63
N LEU A 2 -12.36 -1.85 -16.03
CA LEU A 2 -12.81 -2.57 -14.81
C LEU A 2 -13.10 -1.63 -13.63
N PHE A 3 -12.25 -0.64 -13.39
CA PHE A 3 -12.41 0.34 -12.30
C PHE A 3 -13.69 1.16 -12.39
N ARG A 4 -14.04 1.68 -13.58
CA ARG A 4 -15.27 2.47 -13.77
C ARG A 4 -16.55 1.69 -13.48
N SER A 5 -16.55 0.37 -13.70
CA SER A 5 -17.73 -0.46 -13.44
C SER A 5 -17.87 -0.82 -11.96
N ILE A 6 -16.75 -0.87 -11.23
CA ILE A 6 -16.71 -1.23 -9.81
C ILE A 6 -17.05 -0.02 -8.94
N GLU A 7 -16.52 1.17 -9.26
CA GLU A 7 -16.78 2.40 -8.50
C GLU A 7 -18.25 2.80 -8.39
N ARG A 8 -19.03 2.52 -9.43
CA ARG A 8 -20.47 2.87 -9.47
C ARG A 8 -21.40 1.77 -9.00
N LYS A 9 -20.88 0.59 -8.66
CA LYS A 9 -21.71 -0.55 -8.28
C LYS A 9 -21.14 -1.25 -7.04
N PRO A 10 -21.43 -0.74 -5.84
CA PRO A 10 -20.92 -1.30 -4.58
C PRO A 10 -21.25 -2.81 -4.43
N ILE A 11 -22.37 -3.27 -5.00
CA ILE A 11 -22.76 -4.69 -5.00
C ILE A 11 -21.74 -5.54 -5.78
N LYS A 12 -21.28 -5.08 -6.95
CA LYS A 12 -20.25 -5.81 -7.72
C LYS A 12 -18.93 -5.87 -6.98
N TRP A 13 -18.53 -4.77 -6.35
CA TRP A 13 -17.35 -4.74 -5.50
C TRP A 13 -17.48 -5.73 -4.35
N LEU A 14 -18.62 -5.75 -3.66
CA LEU A 14 -18.88 -6.69 -2.58
C LEU A 14 -18.78 -8.15 -3.04
N ILE A 15 -19.34 -8.50 -4.18
CA ILE A 15 -19.27 -9.86 -4.73
C ILE A 15 -17.81 -10.26 -4.97
N VAL A 16 -17.02 -9.38 -5.60
CA VAL A 16 -15.59 -9.66 -5.87
C VAL A 16 -14.81 -9.84 -4.56
N VAL A 17 -15.07 -8.99 -3.56
CA VAL A 17 -14.44 -9.07 -2.24
C VAL A 17 -14.83 -10.38 -1.54
N LEU A 18 -16.09 -10.80 -1.59
CA LEU A 18 -16.54 -12.06 -1.00
C LEU A 18 -15.89 -13.27 -1.67
N ILE A 19 -15.77 -13.27 -3.01
CA ILE A 19 -15.05 -14.33 -3.74
C ILE A 19 -13.56 -14.34 -3.33
N ALA A 20 -12.92 -13.17 -3.25
CA ALA A 20 -11.53 -13.09 -2.80
C ALA A 20 -11.36 -13.54 -1.35
N ALA A 21 -12.31 -13.19 -0.47
CA ALA A 21 -12.31 -13.58 0.94
C ALA A 21 -12.53 -15.09 1.15
N SER A 22 -13.22 -15.76 0.23
CA SER A 22 -13.34 -17.23 0.27
C SER A 22 -12.01 -17.94 0.03
N ILE A 23 -11.08 -17.30 -0.69
CA ILE A 23 -9.72 -17.81 -0.92
C ILE A 23 -8.80 -17.36 0.23
N HIS A 24 -8.89 -16.09 0.61
CA HIS A 24 -8.06 -15.50 1.65
C HIS A 24 -8.87 -14.51 2.51
N ILE A 25 -9.17 -14.91 3.74
CA ILE A 25 -10.07 -14.18 4.64
C ILE A 25 -9.71 -12.70 4.82
N THR A 26 -8.43 -12.33 4.77
CA THR A 26 -7.98 -10.95 4.93
C THR A 26 -8.43 -10.03 3.78
N ALA A 27 -8.86 -10.59 2.63
CA ALA A 27 -9.41 -9.81 1.52
C ALA A 27 -10.71 -9.07 1.91
N ILE A 28 -11.38 -9.46 3.00
CA ILE A 28 -12.57 -8.77 3.52
C ILE A 28 -12.27 -7.30 3.87
N LEU A 29 -11.01 -6.96 4.17
CA LEU A 29 -10.58 -5.57 4.40
C LEU A 29 -10.80 -4.67 3.19
N MET A 30 -10.77 -5.23 1.97
CA MET A 30 -11.04 -4.47 0.75
C MET A 30 -12.46 -3.89 0.71
N PHE A 31 -13.40 -4.47 1.48
CA PHE A 31 -14.73 -3.91 1.63
C PHE A 31 -14.70 -2.51 2.26
N PHE A 32 -13.95 -2.35 3.35
CA PHE A 32 -13.80 -1.05 4.03
C PHE A 32 -13.01 -0.06 3.19
N ILE A 33 -11.99 -0.52 2.48
CA ILE A 33 -11.16 0.30 1.59
C ILE A 33 -12.01 1.01 0.52
N TYR A 34 -13.03 0.34 -0.02
CA TYR A 34 -13.93 0.95 -0.99
C TYR A 34 -14.56 2.26 -0.49
N PHE A 35 -15.08 2.27 0.74
CA PHE A 35 -15.71 3.45 1.31
C PHE A 35 -14.69 4.55 1.62
N VAL A 36 -13.58 4.19 2.21
CA VAL A 36 -12.53 5.12 2.63
C VAL A 36 -11.89 5.80 1.43
N CYS A 37 -11.64 5.08 0.34
CA CYS A 37 -11.01 5.63 -0.85
C CYS A 37 -11.92 6.54 -1.69
N ASN A 38 -13.22 6.54 -1.46
CA ASN A 38 -14.16 7.47 -2.10
C ASN A 38 -14.26 8.84 -1.40
N LEU A 39 -13.62 9.03 -0.25
CA LEU A 39 -13.57 10.31 0.46
C LEU A 39 -12.82 11.37 -0.36
N LYS A 40 -13.11 12.65 -0.10
CA LYS A 40 -12.36 13.74 -0.71
C LYS A 40 -10.90 13.74 -0.24
N CYS A 41 -9.97 13.72 -1.17
CA CYS A 41 -8.55 13.85 -0.88
C CYS A 41 -8.27 15.22 -0.27
N SER A 42 -7.68 15.25 0.92
CA SER A 42 -7.34 16.48 1.64
C SER A 42 -6.22 16.22 2.65
N TRP A 43 -5.51 17.29 3.04
CA TRP A 43 -4.51 17.19 4.13
C TRP A 43 -5.10 16.72 5.45
N LYS A 44 -6.39 17.02 5.71
CA LYS A 44 -7.09 16.51 6.89
C LYS A 44 -7.19 14.98 6.86
N LEU A 45 -7.50 14.42 5.68
CA LEU A 45 -7.57 12.96 5.48
C LEU A 45 -6.20 12.31 5.66
N VAL A 46 -5.12 12.92 5.14
CA VAL A 46 -3.74 12.46 5.36
C VAL A 46 -3.40 12.46 6.85
N GLY A 47 -3.77 13.53 7.56
CA GLY A 47 -3.58 13.62 9.01
C GLY A 47 -4.32 12.52 9.76
N VAL A 48 -5.56 12.22 9.40
CA VAL A 48 -6.35 11.13 9.99
C VAL A 48 -5.68 9.78 9.73
N TYR A 49 -5.23 9.51 8.50
CA TYR A 49 -4.52 8.27 8.19
C TYR A 49 -3.22 8.16 8.99
N PHE A 50 -2.48 9.25 9.12
CA PHE A 50 -1.25 9.27 9.90
C PHE A 50 -1.51 8.97 11.39
N ILE A 51 -2.53 9.61 11.98
CA ILE A 51 -2.92 9.35 13.38
C ILE A 51 -3.31 7.88 13.56
N ILE A 52 -4.14 7.33 12.66
CA ILE A 52 -4.55 5.92 12.72
C ILE A 52 -3.32 5.00 12.58
N ALA A 53 -2.39 5.32 11.68
CA ALA A 53 -1.16 4.54 11.49
C ALA A 53 -0.29 4.53 12.75
N VAL A 54 -0.13 5.69 13.39
CA VAL A 54 0.64 5.81 14.64
C VAL A 54 -0.05 5.06 15.78
N VAL A 55 -1.37 5.20 15.92
CA VAL A 55 -2.14 4.44 16.93
C VAL A 55 -1.99 2.94 16.71
N LEU A 56 -2.11 2.46 15.48
CA LEU A 56 -1.95 1.04 15.16
C LEU A 56 -0.50 0.55 15.39
N LEU A 57 0.50 1.38 15.11
CA LEU A 57 1.90 1.06 15.35
C LEU A 57 2.17 0.74 16.84
N PHE A 58 1.56 1.51 17.75
CA PHE A 58 1.72 1.30 19.19
C PHE A 58 0.70 0.32 19.79
N ALA A 59 -0.50 0.21 19.22
CA ALA A 59 -1.55 -0.68 19.70
C ALA A 59 -1.46 -2.10 19.14
N TYR A 60 -0.62 -2.33 18.13
CA TYR A 60 -0.55 -3.62 17.44
C TYR A 60 -0.16 -4.77 18.38
N GLU A 61 0.90 -4.61 19.14
CA GLU A 61 1.42 -5.63 20.05
C GLU A 61 0.40 -6.03 21.14
N PRO A 62 -0.21 -5.08 21.89
CA PRO A 62 -1.25 -5.44 22.85
C PRO A 62 -2.52 -6.02 22.20
N LEU A 63 -2.91 -5.56 21.01
CA LEU A 63 -4.06 -6.13 20.30
C LEU A 63 -3.80 -7.56 19.85
N PHE A 64 -2.60 -7.84 19.39
CA PHE A 64 -2.26 -9.18 18.94
C PHE A 64 -2.17 -10.17 20.12
N ASN A 65 -1.55 -9.77 21.21
CA ASN A 65 -1.50 -10.57 22.42
C ASN A 65 -2.91 -10.90 22.95
N LEU A 66 -3.85 -9.95 22.82
CA LEU A 66 -5.26 -10.18 23.15
C LEU A 66 -5.89 -11.23 22.23
N VAL A 67 -5.64 -11.15 20.91
CA VAL A 67 -6.16 -12.09 19.91
C VAL A 67 -5.50 -13.48 20.08
N GLY A 68 -4.19 -13.51 20.37
CA GLY A 68 -3.46 -14.75 20.67
C GLY A 68 -3.97 -15.47 21.92
N ALA A 69 -4.29 -14.71 22.96
CA ALA A 69 -4.89 -15.26 24.19
C ALA A 69 -6.30 -15.85 23.95
N LEU A 70 -7.01 -15.41 22.90
CA LEU A 70 -8.32 -15.95 22.52
C LEU A 70 -8.22 -17.19 21.61
N LYS A 71 -7.07 -17.38 20.93
CA LYS A 71 -6.79 -18.53 20.07
C LYS A 71 -5.72 -19.40 20.73
N GLN A 72 -6.12 -20.36 21.52
CA GLN A 72 -5.22 -21.18 22.34
C GLN A 72 -4.25 -22.14 21.59
N ASP A 73 -4.30 -22.27 20.26
CA ASP A 73 -3.68 -23.42 19.57
C ASP A 73 -2.65 -23.14 18.46
N GLU A 74 -2.25 -21.90 18.11
CA GLU A 74 -1.32 -21.69 16.97
C GLU A 74 -0.25 -20.61 17.24
N VAL A 75 0.50 -20.73 18.33
CA VAL A 75 1.40 -19.64 18.80
C VAL A 75 2.80 -19.68 18.18
N ASP A 76 3.32 -20.83 17.74
CA ASP A 76 4.77 -20.98 17.48
C ASP A 76 5.33 -20.33 16.21
N THR A 77 4.53 -20.12 15.16
CA THR A 77 5.02 -19.50 13.92
C THR A 77 4.74 -18.01 13.81
N SER A 78 3.82 -17.49 14.62
CA SER A 78 3.43 -16.09 14.63
C SER A 78 4.50 -15.19 15.25
N ASP A 79 5.19 -15.63 16.28
CA ASP A 79 6.13 -14.82 17.05
C ASP A 79 7.34 -14.37 16.24
N VAL A 80 7.84 -15.22 15.33
CA VAL A 80 8.96 -14.89 14.45
C VAL A 80 8.58 -13.79 13.43
N TYR A 81 7.35 -13.84 12.88
CA TYR A 81 6.88 -12.83 11.92
C TYR A 81 6.47 -11.53 12.59
N MET A 82 6.16 -11.57 13.87
CA MET A 82 5.73 -10.41 14.63
C MET A 82 6.87 -9.51 15.06
N SER A 83 8.00 -10.12 15.44
CA SER A 83 9.22 -9.42 15.84
C SER A 83 10.08 -8.97 14.65
N THR A 84 9.75 -9.38 13.41
CA THR A 84 10.52 -9.02 12.24
C THR A 84 10.18 -7.60 11.79
N GLN A 85 11.13 -6.69 11.95
CA GLN A 85 11.00 -5.31 11.48
C GLN A 85 10.98 -5.23 9.94
N VAL A 86 10.16 -4.35 9.41
CA VAL A 86 10.12 -4.05 7.98
C VAL A 86 11.24 -3.06 7.66
N ASN A 87 11.93 -3.29 6.55
CA ASN A 87 12.97 -2.38 6.09
C ASN A 87 12.39 -0.95 5.91
N LEU A 88 12.99 0.03 6.58
CA LEU A 88 12.57 1.42 6.56
C LEU A 88 12.51 2.00 5.13
N LEU A 89 13.40 1.56 4.25
CA LEU A 89 13.41 2.00 2.86
C LEU A 89 12.13 1.54 2.11
N ARG A 90 11.62 0.34 2.40
CA ARG A 90 10.33 -0.12 1.86
C ARG A 90 9.18 0.79 2.31
N VAL A 91 9.18 1.16 3.57
CA VAL A 91 8.17 2.08 4.11
C VAL A 91 8.27 3.45 3.43
N ALA A 92 9.48 3.98 3.27
CA ALA A 92 9.71 5.27 2.60
C ALA A 92 9.21 5.28 1.17
N VAL A 93 9.45 4.21 0.40
CA VAL A 93 8.93 4.06 -0.98
C VAL A 93 7.39 4.03 -1.01
N GLN A 94 6.75 3.38 -0.05
CA GLN A 94 5.29 3.37 0.05
C GLN A 94 4.71 4.77 0.41
N CYS A 95 5.51 5.65 0.99
CA CYS A 95 5.12 7.02 1.35
C CYS A 95 5.27 8.04 0.20
N VAL A 96 5.85 7.66 -0.94
CA VAL A 96 6.02 8.55 -2.12
C VAL A 96 4.71 9.26 -2.52
N PRO A 97 3.51 8.64 -2.50
CA PRO A 97 2.25 9.33 -2.80
C PRO A 97 1.99 10.56 -1.90
N ILE A 98 2.41 10.52 -0.63
CA ILE A 98 2.26 11.65 0.30
C ILE A 98 3.11 12.83 -0.18
N VAL A 99 4.35 12.55 -0.62
CA VAL A 99 5.26 13.57 -1.15
C VAL A 99 4.69 14.19 -2.43
N LEU A 100 4.11 13.37 -3.31
CA LEU A 100 3.49 13.87 -4.55
C LEU A 100 2.31 14.80 -4.29
N LEU A 101 1.60 14.65 -3.16
CA LEU A 101 0.51 15.54 -2.78
C LEU A 101 0.97 16.99 -2.55
N LEU A 102 2.24 17.21 -2.21
CA LEU A 102 2.82 18.55 -2.05
C LEU A 102 2.90 19.31 -3.39
N PHE A 103 2.97 18.60 -4.50
CA PHE A 103 3.24 19.16 -5.84
C PHE A 103 2.02 19.16 -6.76
N VAL A 104 0.91 18.57 -6.33
CA VAL A 104 -0.33 18.49 -7.12
C VAL A 104 -1.46 19.17 -6.39
N ASN A 105 -2.27 19.94 -7.13
CA ASN A 105 -3.44 20.59 -6.55
C ASN A 105 -4.49 19.55 -6.17
N GLN A 106 -4.96 19.60 -4.92
CA GLN A 106 -5.97 18.69 -4.39
C GLN A 106 -7.30 18.77 -5.18
N ASP A 107 -7.65 19.94 -5.69
CA ASP A 107 -8.85 20.11 -6.50
C ASP A 107 -8.75 19.31 -7.81
N GLU A 108 -7.59 19.27 -8.44
CA GLU A 108 -7.36 18.48 -9.66
C GLU A 108 -7.47 16.95 -9.39
N ILE A 109 -7.09 16.51 -8.20
CA ILE A 109 -7.26 15.11 -7.77
C ILE A 109 -8.74 14.82 -7.53
N ASN A 110 -9.44 15.74 -6.85
CA ASN A 110 -10.84 15.54 -6.45
C ASN A 110 -11.84 15.64 -7.61
N ASN A 111 -11.50 16.36 -8.68
CA ASN A 111 -12.35 16.53 -9.86
C ASN A 111 -12.47 15.26 -10.70
N ASP A 112 -11.50 14.35 -10.62
CA ASP A 112 -11.53 13.04 -11.29
C ASP A 112 -11.72 11.93 -10.25
N ALA A 113 -12.87 11.27 -10.27
CA ALA A 113 -13.22 10.21 -9.32
C ALA A 113 -12.23 9.05 -9.35
N ASP A 114 -11.74 8.67 -10.54
CA ASP A 114 -10.76 7.59 -10.69
C ASP A 114 -9.42 7.98 -10.05
N THR A 115 -8.96 9.20 -10.29
CA THR A 115 -7.70 9.71 -9.71
C THR A 115 -7.81 9.83 -8.20
N ARG A 116 -8.94 10.35 -7.70
CA ARG A 116 -9.20 10.47 -6.27
C ARG A 116 -9.16 9.11 -5.57
N PHE A 117 -9.86 8.12 -6.14
CA PHE A 117 -9.86 6.76 -5.61
C PHE A 117 -8.45 6.16 -5.56
N LEU A 118 -7.74 6.19 -6.71
CA LEU A 118 -6.38 5.65 -6.80
C LEU A 118 -5.42 6.36 -5.85
N PHE A 119 -5.56 7.66 -5.70
CA PHE A 119 -4.70 8.42 -4.80
C PHE A 119 -4.97 8.08 -3.35
N ASN A 120 -6.24 8.02 -2.94
CA ASN A 120 -6.63 7.69 -1.57
C ASN A 120 -6.20 6.26 -1.17
N ILE A 121 -6.31 5.28 -2.07
CA ILE A 121 -5.84 3.92 -1.77
C ILE A 121 -4.31 3.87 -1.61
N CYS A 122 -3.57 4.71 -2.36
CA CYS A 122 -2.12 4.82 -2.18
C CYS A 122 -1.75 5.54 -0.87
N LEU A 123 -2.52 6.55 -0.45
CA LEU A 123 -2.35 7.18 0.87
C LEU A 123 -2.64 6.19 2.00
N LEU A 124 -3.70 5.41 1.85
CA LEU A 124 -4.02 4.35 2.81
C LEU A 124 -2.92 3.29 2.86
N ASN A 125 -2.37 2.89 1.70
CA ASN A 125 -1.23 1.98 1.64
C ASN A 125 -0.01 2.53 2.39
N ALA A 126 0.29 3.82 2.25
CA ALA A 126 1.36 4.46 3.00
C ALA A 126 1.10 4.42 4.52
N ALA A 127 -0.14 4.65 4.95
CA ALA A 127 -0.53 4.54 6.35
C ALA A 127 -0.37 3.11 6.88
N ILE A 128 -0.79 2.10 6.11
CA ILE A 128 -0.60 0.68 6.47
C ILE A 128 0.90 0.36 6.56
N ALA A 129 1.72 0.85 5.63
CA ALA A 129 3.16 0.63 5.65
C ALA A 129 3.84 1.23 6.89
N ILE A 130 3.40 2.43 7.31
CA ILE A 130 3.88 3.06 8.56
C ILE A 130 3.43 2.24 9.78
N ALA A 131 2.16 1.85 9.84
CA ALA A 131 1.65 1.01 10.93
C ALA A 131 2.36 -0.34 11.03
N ALA A 132 2.83 -0.86 9.90
CA ALA A 132 3.49 -2.16 9.77
C ALA A 132 5.01 -2.13 10.02
N MET A 133 5.60 -1.00 10.40
CA MET A 133 7.07 -0.88 10.55
C MET A 133 7.65 -1.94 11.49
N ASN A 134 6.94 -2.28 12.55
CA ASN A 134 7.39 -3.24 13.55
C ASN A 134 6.82 -4.66 13.33
N SER A 135 6.09 -4.89 12.22
CA SER A 135 5.46 -6.19 11.98
C SER A 135 5.42 -6.56 10.51
N ALA A 136 6.21 -7.54 10.11
CA ALA A 136 6.17 -8.11 8.77
C ALA A 136 4.79 -8.73 8.44
N TYR A 137 4.02 -9.14 9.45
CA TYR A 137 2.67 -9.67 9.26
C TYR A 137 1.70 -8.58 8.78
N LEU A 138 1.70 -7.40 9.42
CA LEU A 138 0.88 -6.27 8.98
C LEU A 138 1.29 -5.75 7.60
N SER A 139 2.56 -5.85 7.24
CA SER A 139 3.03 -5.41 5.91
C SER A 139 2.39 -6.18 4.76
N ARG A 140 1.86 -7.39 5.01
CA ARG A 140 1.12 -8.18 4.02
C ARG A 140 -0.17 -7.50 3.54
N PHE A 141 -0.75 -6.62 4.35
CA PHE A 141 -1.93 -5.84 3.91
C PHE A 141 -1.58 -4.87 2.78
N CYS A 142 -0.33 -4.43 2.68
CA CYS A 142 0.15 -3.64 1.55
C CYS A 142 0.05 -4.39 0.21
N ILE A 143 0.02 -5.72 0.18
CA ILE A 143 -0.13 -6.52 -1.04
C ILE A 143 -1.42 -6.14 -1.79
N TYR A 144 -2.50 -5.84 -1.05
CA TYR A 144 -3.79 -5.48 -1.64
C TYR A 144 -3.84 -4.06 -2.18
N THR A 145 -2.98 -3.16 -1.69
CA THR A 145 -3.07 -1.72 -1.96
C THR A 145 -1.89 -1.18 -2.75
N ALA A 146 -0.70 -1.77 -2.63
CA ALA A 146 0.51 -1.27 -3.28
C ALA A 146 0.46 -1.32 -4.82
N CYS A 147 -0.22 -2.30 -5.41
CA CYS A 147 -0.36 -2.41 -6.87
C CYS A 147 -1.06 -1.20 -7.50
N PHE A 148 -1.89 -0.48 -6.75
CA PHE A 148 -2.57 0.71 -7.24
C PHE A 148 -1.62 1.90 -7.46
N GLN A 149 -0.43 1.90 -6.86
CA GLN A 149 0.58 2.93 -7.10
C GLN A 149 0.99 2.97 -8.57
N ILE A 150 1.11 1.81 -9.23
CA ILE A 150 1.47 1.71 -10.65
C ILE A 150 0.45 2.44 -11.54
N LEU A 151 -0.83 2.37 -11.16
CA LEU A 151 -1.92 3.04 -11.89
C LEU A 151 -2.05 4.52 -11.51
N MET A 152 -1.70 4.87 -10.28
CA MET A 152 -1.80 6.24 -9.76
C MET A 152 -0.72 7.15 -10.35
N TYR A 153 0.54 6.71 -10.42
CA TYR A 153 1.65 7.56 -10.85
C TYR A 153 1.45 8.21 -12.23
N PRO A 154 1.09 7.49 -13.30
CA PRO A 154 0.86 8.11 -14.61
C PRO A 154 -0.26 9.16 -14.57
N LYS A 155 -1.33 8.91 -13.81
CA LYS A 155 -2.45 9.83 -13.68
C LYS A 155 -2.05 11.12 -12.94
N ILE A 156 -1.30 11.02 -11.86
CA ILE A 156 -0.83 12.17 -11.09
C ILE A 156 0.20 12.97 -11.90
N LEU A 157 1.16 12.30 -12.52
CA LEU A 157 2.17 12.96 -13.34
C LEU A 157 1.54 13.70 -14.54
N SER A 158 0.45 13.18 -15.11
CA SER A 158 -0.26 13.86 -16.20
C SER A 158 -0.93 15.18 -15.78
N LYS A 159 -1.22 15.35 -14.48
CA LYS A 159 -1.79 16.59 -13.93
C LYS A 159 -0.73 17.63 -13.57
N MET A 160 0.54 17.25 -13.55
CA MET A 160 1.64 18.20 -13.34
C MET A 160 1.92 19.01 -14.62
N ARG A 161 2.19 20.32 -14.47
CA ARG A 161 2.42 21.24 -15.59
C ARG A 161 3.89 21.35 -15.95
N GLY A 162 4.19 21.46 -17.27
CA GLY A 162 5.48 21.84 -17.81
C GLY A 162 6.63 20.88 -17.50
N ASN A 163 7.83 21.43 -17.32
CA ASN A 163 9.06 20.68 -17.06
C ASN A 163 9.01 19.82 -15.80
N ASN A 164 8.16 20.16 -14.84
CA ASN A 164 8.02 19.41 -13.60
C ASN A 164 7.57 17.97 -13.87
N ARG A 165 6.70 17.75 -14.86
CA ARG A 165 6.24 16.39 -15.19
C ARG A 165 7.41 15.49 -15.60
N LEU A 166 8.29 15.96 -16.50
CA LEU A 166 9.45 15.18 -16.94
C LEU A 166 10.42 14.93 -15.79
N LEU A 167 10.72 15.97 -15.01
CA LEU A 167 11.60 15.88 -13.85
C LEU A 167 11.10 14.85 -12.85
N PHE A 168 9.83 14.93 -12.45
CA PHE A 168 9.25 13.98 -11.49
C PHE A 168 9.16 12.55 -12.05
N THR A 169 8.92 12.40 -13.37
CA THR A 169 8.92 11.08 -14.00
C THR A 169 10.31 10.45 -13.93
N ILE A 170 11.36 11.20 -14.30
CA ILE A 170 12.74 10.69 -14.23
C ILE A 170 13.14 10.40 -12.79
N LEU A 171 12.86 11.30 -11.86
CA LEU A 171 13.19 11.13 -10.45
C LEU A 171 12.52 9.87 -9.87
N LEU A 172 11.24 9.67 -10.18
CA LEU A 172 10.46 8.51 -9.72
C LEU A 172 11.04 7.21 -10.28
N LEU A 173 11.36 7.17 -11.58
CA LEU A 173 11.98 6.00 -12.21
C LEU A 173 13.35 5.69 -11.60
N LEU A 174 14.18 6.71 -11.37
CA LEU A 174 15.48 6.54 -10.73
C LEU A 174 15.35 6.03 -9.29
N CYS A 175 14.45 6.61 -8.49
CA CYS A 175 14.22 6.16 -7.12
C CYS A 175 13.78 4.69 -7.07
N TYR A 176 12.87 4.28 -7.96
CA TYR A 176 12.43 2.88 -8.01
C TYR A 176 13.51 1.95 -8.55
N ALA A 177 14.32 2.38 -9.51
CA ALA A 177 15.45 1.59 -10.01
C ALA A 177 16.53 1.37 -8.91
N ILE A 178 16.86 2.42 -8.15
CA ILE A 178 17.78 2.34 -7.01
C ILE A 178 17.19 1.42 -5.92
N PHE A 179 15.91 1.60 -5.61
CA PHE A 179 15.24 0.76 -4.64
C PHE A 179 15.23 -0.71 -5.07
N TRP A 180 14.93 -0.99 -6.33
CA TRP A 180 14.96 -2.34 -6.88
C TRP A 180 16.35 -2.95 -6.78
N ALA A 181 17.39 -2.21 -7.18
CA ALA A 181 18.77 -2.67 -7.09
C ALA A 181 19.19 -2.98 -5.64
N TYR A 182 18.77 -2.14 -4.69
CA TYR A 182 18.99 -2.36 -3.27
C TYR A 182 18.29 -3.63 -2.76
N GLU A 183 17.02 -3.83 -3.11
CA GLU A 183 16.24 -5.02 -2.70
C GLU A 183 16.84 -6.30 -3.28
N VAL A 184 17.21 -6.29 -4.56
CA VAL A 184 17.86 -7.44 -5.22
C VAL A 184 19.20 -7.77 -4.56
N GLY A 185 20.01 -6.73 -4.25
CA GLY A 185 21.31 -6.91 -3.62
C GLY A 185 21.24 -7.44 -2.19
N ASN A 186 20.19 -7.09 -1.45
CA ASN A 186 20.02 -7.52 -0.04
C ASN A 186 19.16 -8.77 0.14
N SER A 187 18.47 -9.23 -0.89
CA SER A 187 17.61 -10.41 -0.79
C SER A 187 18.42 -11.68 -1.04
N ALA A 188 18.68 -12.46 0.01
CA ALA A 188 19.39 -13.74 -0.10
C ALA A 188 18.69 -14.74 -1.05
N SER A 189 17.37 -14.68 -1.18
CA SER A 189 16.61 -15.52 -2.08
C SER A 189 16.80 -15.12 -3.56
N ILE A 190 17.04 -13.85 -3.84
CA ILE A 190 17.27 -13.34 -5.20
C ILE A 190 18.74 -13.40 -5.56
N SER A 191 19.67 -13.12 -4.62
CA SER A 191 21.12 -13.21 -4.85
C SER A 191 21.57 -14.65 -5.20
N ASN A 192 20.84 -15.66 -4.75
CA ASN A 192 21.10 -17.07 -5.06
C ASN A 192 20.28 -17.57 -6.28
N PHE A 193 19.57 -16.67 -6.99
CA PHE A 193 18.81 -17.05 -8.17
C PHE A 193 19.77 -17.47 -9.29
N ARG A 194 19.64 -18.75 -9.71
CA ARG A 194 20.38 -19.29 -10.83
C ARG A 194 19.45 -19.48 -12.02
N TRP A 195 19.82 -18.92 -13.15
CA TRP A 195 19.09 -19.13 -14.40
C TRP A 195 19.19 -20.60 -14.80
N ILE A 196 18.09 -21.15 -15.32
CA ILE A 196 18.03 -22.52 -15.80
C ILE A 196 19.14 -22.80 -16.87
N PHE A 197 19.54 -21.76 -17.61
CA PHE A 197 20.62 -21.84 -18.60
C PHE A 197 22.03 -22.01 -17.98
N ASN A 198 22.20 -21.82 -16.69
CA ASN A 198 23.48 -22.09 -16.01
C ASN A 198 23.71 -23.60 -15.72
N TYR A 199 22.71 -24.43 -16.07
CA TYR A 199 22.76 -25.89 -15.92
C TYR A 199 22.87 -26.62 -17.28
N LEU A 200 22.85 -25.88 -18.40
CA LEU A 200 23.08 -26.36 -19.75
C LEU A 200 24.53 -26.10 -20.15
#